data_a8b1ca930ca39751906c8eede2836a24
#
_entry.id   a8b1ca930ca39751906c8eede2836a24
#
_cell.length_a   1.000
_cell.length_b   1.000
_cell.length_c   1.000
_cell.angle_alpha   90.00
_cell.angle_beta   90.00
_cell.angle_gamma   90.00
#
_symmetry.space_group_name_H-M   'P 1'
#
loop_
_entity.id
_entity.type
_entity.pdbx_description
1 polymer ?
#
loop_
_entity_poly.entity_id
_entity_poly.type
_entity_poly.pdbx_seq_one_letter_code
_entity_poly.pdbx_strand_id
1 'polypeptide(L)'
;MPVPKKTEYTLEDIYALPDGQRAELISGQLYMMAPPSTRHQRLVNFLTTEINLYIRKKQGRCEVLPAPFAVFLEDADGNENLVEPDISVICDPEKIDEKGCHGAPDWVIEIVSPSSKSIDYGRKQALYLLSGVREYWIVDPIRESAVIYRAAEDWIPMFYRFGDSLKAGIYEDLEIVIE
;
A
#
# COMPACT_ATOMS: atom_id res chain seq x y z
N MET A 1 22.19 33.40 -3.34
CA MET A 1 21.75 32.57 -4.46
C MET A 1 20.75 31.58 -3.89
N PRO A 2 19.58 31.36 -4.48
CA PRO A 2 18.70 30.29 -4.05
C PRO A 2 19.42 28.98 -4.32
N VAL A 3 19.42 28.07 -3.30
CA VAL A 3 19.92 26.71 -3.47
C VAL A 3 19.06 26.07 -4.57
N PRO A 4 19.67 25.47 -5.61
CA PRO A 4 18.90 24.80 -6.64
C PRO A 4 18.03 23.72 -5.99
N LYS A 5 16.72 23.77 -6.26
CA LYS A 5 15.80 22.78 -5.76
C LYS A 5 16.21 21.45 -6.39
N LYS A 6 16.51 20.44 -5.56
CA LYS A 6 16.85 19.11 -6.06
C LYS A 6 15.69 18.62 -6.92
N THR A 7 15.97 18.19 -8.14
CA THR A 7 14.94 17.76 -9.11
C THR A 7 14.56 16.31 -8.96
N GLU A 8 15.46 15.52 -8.31
CA GLU A 8 15.29 14.08 -8.15
C GLU A 8 15.88 13.65 -6.81
N TYR A 9 15.12 12.87 -6.04
CA TYR A 9 15.48 12.37 -4.73
C TYR A 9 15.80 10.87 -4.81
N THR A 10 16.54 10.36 -3.82
CA THR A 10 17.00 8.97 -3.71
C THR A 10 16.64 8.40 -2.33
N LEU A 11 16.93 7.12 -2.09
CA LEU A 11 16.76 6.49 -0.77
C LEU A 11 17.63 7.15 0.29
N GLU A 12 18.82 7.63 -0.06
CA GLU A 12 19.70 8.35 0.86
C GLU A 12 19.05 9.63 1.39
N ASP A 13 18.24 10.31 0.58
CA ASP A 13 17.50 11.50 1.01
C ASP A 13 16.42 11.14 2.05
N ILE A 14 15.79 9.96 1.92
CA ILE A 14 14.86 9.46 2.94
C ILE A 14 15.60 9.17 4.24
N TYR A 15 16.74 8.46 4.17
CA TYR A 15 17.54 8.14 5.35
C TYR A 15 18.17 9.37 6.01
N ALA A 16 18.31 10.48 5.28
CA ALA A 16 18.80 11.74 5.80
C ALA A 16 17.70 12.64 6.40
N LEU A 17 16.43 12.22 6.37
CA LEU A 17 15.36 12.99 6.99
C LEU A 17 15.59 13.13 8.50
N PRO A 18 15.20 14.28 9.08
CA PRO A 18 15.25 14.48 10.53
C PRO A 18 14.42 13.43 11.28
N ASP A 19 14.85 13.10 12.50
CA ASP A 19 14.13 12.18 13.37
C ASP A 19 12.64 12.51 13.48
N GLY A 20 11.80 11.49 13.33
CA GLY A 20 10.34 11.61 13.38
C GLY A 20 9.69 12.07 12.09
N GLN A 21 10.46 12.42 11.05
CA GLN A 21 9.91 12.64 9.72
C GLN A 21 9.96 11.36 8.89
N ARG A 22 8.88 11.13 8.15
CA ARG A 22 8.75 9.98 7.24
C ARG A 22 8.28 10.49 5.88
N ALA A 23 8.79 9.87 4.83
CA ALA A 23 8.38 10.16 3.47
C ALA A 23 8.39 8.88 2.63
N GLU A 24 7.59 8.86 1.59
CA GLU A 24 7.68 7.90 0.50
C GLU A 24 8.47 8.49 -0.65
N LEU A 25 9.20 7.66 -1.38
CA LEU A 25 9.90 8.00 -2.60
C LEU A 25 9.20 7.32 -3.77
N ILE A 26 8.65 8.10 -4.68
CA ILE A 26 7.96 7.59 -5.87
C ILE A 26 8.46 8.36 -7.09
N SER A 27 9.08 7.65 -8.03
CA SER A 27 9.64 8.22 -9.27
C SER A 27 10.48 9.47 -9.00
N GLY A 28 11.44 9.35 -8.07
CA GLY A 28 12.36 10.44 -7.70
C GLY A 28 11.72 11.62 -6.95
N GLN A 29 10.48 11.50 -6.49
CA GLN A 29 9.80 12.55 -5.72
C GLN A 29 9.52 12.10 -4.29
N LEU A 30 9.77 12.99 -3.31
CA LEU A 30 9.44 12.74 -1.90
C LEU A 30 8.02 13.19 -1.57
N TYR A 31 7.28 12.30 -0.94
CA TYR A 31 5.94 12.55 -0.42
C TYR A 31 5.96 12.44 1.10
N MET A 32 5.97 13.59 1.78
CA MET A 32 5.99 13.63 3.24
C MET A 32 4.73 13.02 3.83
N MET A 33 4.89 12.14 4.79
CA MET A 33 3.78 11.47 5.47
C MET A 33 3.30 12.29 6.67
N ALA A 34 1.98 12.35 6.84
CA ALA A 34 1.33 12.98 7.98
C ALA A 34 0.75 11.91 8.94
N PRO A 35 0.59 12.21 10.24
CA PRO A 35 -0.09 11.30 11.15
C PRO A 35 -1.52 10.99 10.68
N PRO A 36 -1.93 9.71 10.69
CA PRO A 36 -3.25 9.31 10.22
C PRO A 36 -4.36 9.71 11.21
N SER A 37 -5.59 9.81 10.71
CA SER A 37 -6.76 10.05 11.55
C SER A 37 -7.17 8.79 12.33
N THR A 38 -7.97 8.98 13.39
CA THR A 38 -8.54 7.85 14.15
C THR A 38 -9.38 6.91 13.27
N ARG A 39 -10.16 7.45 12.32
CA ARG A 39 -10.98 6.64 11.40
C ARG A 39 -10.10 5.79 10.50
N HIS A 40 -9.03 6.38 9.96
CA HIS A 40 -8.03 5.68 9.19
C HIS A 40 -7.43 4.51 9.98
N GLN A 41 -6.93 4.74 11.19
CA GLN A 41 -6.32 3.71 12.02
C GLN A 41 -7.30 2.60 12.45
N ARG A 42 -8.58 2.92 12.63
CA ARG A 42 -9.62 1.89 12.88
C ARG A 42 -9.78 0.97 11.68
N LEU A 43 -9.75 1.50 10.45
CA LEU A 43 -9.82 0.70 9.23
C LEU A 43 -8.56 -0.15 9.02
N VAL A 44 -7.36 0.42 9.26
CA VAL A 44 -6.12 -0.36 9.23
C VAL A 44 -6.22 -1.55 10.19
N ASN A 45 -6.59 -1.28 11.45
CA ASN A 45 -6.70 -2.34 12.46
C ASN A 45 -7.75 -3.39 12.09
N PHE A 46 -8.93 -2.96 11.63
CA PHE A 46 -10.00 -3.86 11.22
C PHE A 46 -9.56 -4.77 10.07
N LEU A 47 -9.11 -4.20 8.96
CA LEU A 47 -8.70 -4.96 7.78
C LEU A 47 -7.52 -5.89 8.07
N THR A 48 -6.50 -5.41 8.79
CA THR A 48 -5.37 -6.23 9.21
C THR A 48 -5.83 -7.42 10.05
N THR A 49 -6.78 -7.21 10.96
CA THR A 49 -7.32 -8.27 11.82
C THR A 49 -8.08 -9.32 11.02
N GLU A 50 -9.02 -8.90 10.14
CA GLU A 50 -9.81 -9.81 9.31
C GLU A 50 -8.93 -10.69 8.42
N ILE A 51 -7.95 -10.08 7.76
CA ILE A 51 -7.02 -10.80 6.88
C ILE A 51 -6.14 -11.77 7.68
N ASN A 52 -5.59 -11.33 8.82
CA ASN A 52 -4.79 -12.20 9.69
C ASN A 52 -5.58 -13.39 10.23
N LEU A 53 -6.80 -13.18 10.70
CA LEU A 53 -7.67 -14.24 11.19
C LEU A 53 -7.96 -15.28 10.10
N TYR A 54 -8.23 -14.78 8.89
CA TYR A 54 -8.43 -15.68 7.73
C TYR A 54 -7.19 -16.52 7.45
N ILE A 55 -6.01 -15.89 7.30
CA ILE A 55 -4.75 -16.59 7.00
C ILE A 55 -4.44 -17.64 8.08
N ARG A 56 -4.57 -17.28 9.36
CA ARG A 56 -4.33 -18.20 10.47
C ARG A 56 -5.31 -19.36 10.46
N LYS A 57 -6.61 -19.13 10.21
CA LYS A 57 -7.64 -20.16 10.13
C LYS A 57 -7.36 -21.15 8.99
N LYS A 58 -6.86 -20.66 7.87
CA LYS A 58 -6.49 -21.46 6.70
C LYS A 58 -5.09 -22.08 6.79
N GLN A 59 -4.33 -21.79 7.85
CA GLN A 59 -2.92 -22.18 7.99
C GLN A 59 -2.08 -21.71 6.78
N GLY A 60 -2.43 -20.52 6.25
CA GLY A 60 -1.75 -19.90 5.12
C GLY A 60 -0.35 -19.40 5.50
N ARG A 61 0.52 -19.27 4.51
CA ARG A 61 1.92 -18.84 4.70
C ARG A 61 2.14 -17.34 4.59
N CYS A 62 1.13 -16.59 4.12
CA CYS A 62 1.28 -15.17 3.89
C CYS A 62 1.32 -14.40 5.21
N GLU A 63 2.07 -13.32 5.24
CA GLU A 63 2.14 -12.37 6.35
C GLU A 63 1.37 -11.10 6.01
N VAL A 64 0.72 -10.51 7.03
CA VAL A 64 0.03 -9.22 6.90
C VAL A 64 0.76 -8.21 7.75
N LEU A 65 1.34 -7.22 7.12
CA LEU A 65 2.18 -6.21 7.75
C LEU A 65 1.57 -4.81 7.51
N PRO A 66 1.02 -4.18 8.56
CA PRO A 66 0.54 -2.81 8.48
C PRO A 66 1.68 -1.80 8.59
N ALA A 67 1.47 -0.59 8.07
CA ALA A 67 2.39 0.54 8.26
C ALA A 67 2.65 0.84 9.76
N PRO A 68 3.87 1.31 10.12
CA PRO A 68 4.99 1.60 9.24
C PRO A 68 5.76 0.34 8.83
N PHE A 69 5.77 0.03 7.57
CA PHE A 69 6.52 -1.10 7.02
C PHE A 69 6.98 -0.74 5.60
N ALA A 70 8.29 -0.71 5.38
CA ALA A 70 8.86 -0.30 4.12
C ALA A 70 8.69 -1.36 3.04
N VAL A 71 8.32 -0.92 1.84
CA VAL A 71 8.27 -1.74 0.62
C VAL A 71 9.15 -1.08 -0.43
N PHE A 72 10.19 -1.79 -0.86
CA PHE A 72 11.13 -1.36 -1.87
C PHE A 72 10.71 -1.91 -3.23
N LEU A 73 10.43 -1.03 -4.18
CA LEU A 73 9.97 -1.37 -5.52
C LEU A 73 10.90 -0.76 -6.56
N GLU A 74 11.06 -1.42 -7.69
CA GLU A 74 11.68 -0.83 -8.87
C GLU A 74 10.59 -0.48 -9.88
N ASP A 75 10.71 0.67 -10.52
CA ASP A 75 9.84 1.04 -11.63
C ASP A 75 10.35 0.44 -12.95
N ALA A 76 9.63 0.69 -14.06
CA ALA A 76 9.97 0.13 -15.37
C ALA A 76 11.34 0.61 -15.90
N ASP A 77 11.84 1.73 -15.40
CA ASP A 77 13.12 2.31 -15.78
C ASP A 77 14.27 1.87 -14.84
N GLY A 78 13.96 1.03 -13.82
CA GLY A 78 14.90 0.54 -12.83
C GLY A 78 15.19 1.54 -11.70
N ASN A 79 14.37 2.58 -11.54
CA ASN A 79 14.51 3.50 -10.44
C ASN A 79 13.96 2.90 -9.14
N GLU A 80 14.68 3.12 -8.06
CA GLU A 80 14.25 2.68 -6.73
C GLU A 80 13.11 3.55 -6.20
N ASN A 81 12.10 2.89 -5.66
CA ASN A 81 10.98 3.50 -4.98
C ASN A 81 10.88 2.91 -3.57
N LEU A 82 10.47 3.72 -2.60
CA LEU A 82 10.17 3.29 -1.24
C LEU A 82 8.79 3.79 -0.87
N VAL A 83 7.89 2.87 -0.58
CA VAL A 83 6.54 3.18 -0.11
C VAL A 83 6.28 2.48 1.22
N GLU A 84 5.33 3.01 1.99
CA GLU A 84 4.85 2.41 3.22
C GLU A 84 3.32 2.22 3.12
N PRO A 85 2.86 1.18 2.41
CA PRO A 85 1.43 0.92 2.26
C PRO A 85 0.76 0.74 3.62
N ASP A 86 -0.48 1.19 3.76
CA ASP A 86 -1.22 1.02 5.00
C ASP A 86 -1.31 -0.45 5.44
N ILE A 87 -1.48 -1.37 4.46
CA ILE A 87 -1.43 -2.81 4.71
C ILE A 87 -0.76 -3.50 3.51
N SER A 88 0.21 -4.35 3.79
CA SER A 88 0.86 -5.22 2.83
C SER A 88 0.62 -6.69 3.18
N VAL A 89 0.22 -7.50 2.21
CA VAL A 89 0.12 -8.96 2.34
C VAL A 89 1.19 -9.58 1.44
N ILE A 90 2.08 -10.37 2.05
CA ILE A 90 3.25 -10.92 1.39
C ILE A 90 3.25 -12.44 1.59
N CYS A 91 3.27 -13.20 0.50
CA CYS A 91 3.19 -14.67 0.54
C CYS A 91 4.53 -15.36 0.29
N ASP A 92 5.53 -14.59 -0.10
CA ASP A 92 6.90 -15.05 -0.27
C ASP A 92 7.79 -14.49 0.86
N PRO A 93 8.15 -15.32 1.86
CA PRO A 93 8.94 -14.85 2.99
C PRO A 93 10.37 -14.43 2.60
N GLU A 94 10.88 -14.87 1.44
CA GLU A 94 12.22 -14.48 0.99
C GLU A 94 12.29 -13.00 0.58
N LYS A 95 11.14 -12.36 0.36
CA LYS A 95 11.07 -10.91 0.12
C LYS A 95 11.21 -10.06 1.37
N ILE A 96 11.10 -10.64 2.57
CA ILE A 96 11.06 -9.91 3.84
C ILE A 96 12.39 -10.01 4.56
N ASP A 97 12.96 -8.87 4.94
CA ASP A 97 14.09 -8.78 5.85
C ASP A 97 13.85 -7.75 6.96
N GLU A 98 14.87 -7.45 7.78
CA GLU A 98 14.80 -6.48 8.88
C GLU A 98 14.52 -5.03 8.41
N LYS A 99 14.69 -4.74 7.12
CA LYS A 99 14.45 -3.40 6.55
C LYS A 99 13.08 -3.24 5.93
N GLY A 100 12.46 -4.34 5.50
CA GLY A 100 11.16 -4.32 4.85
C GLY A 100 10.95 -5.40 3.82
N CYS A 101 10.05 -5.15 2.87
CA CYS A 101 9.79 -6.03 1.74
C CYS A 101 10.55 -5.56 0.49
N HIS A 102 11.30 -6.46 -0.11
CA HIS A 102 12.03 -6.21 -1.37
C HIS A 102 11.27 -6.83 -2.54
N GLY A 103 10.66 -5.97 -3.34
CA GLY A 103 9.78 -6.34 -4.44
C GLY A 103 8.30 -6.26 -4.07
N ALA A 104 7.43 -6.56 -5.04
CA ALA A 104 6.00 -6.38 -4.89
C ALA A 104 5.37 -7.30 -3.84
N PRO A 105 4.60 -6.76 -2.87
CA PRO A 105 3.66 -7.55 -2.09
C PRO A 105 2.63 -8.22 -3.00
N ASP A 106 2.01 -9.31 -2.53
CA ASP A 106 0.92 -9.95 -3.27
C ASP A 106 -0.35 -9.09 -3.27
N TRP A 107 -0.63 -8.42 -2.15
CA TRP A 107 -1.79 -7.55 -2.01
C TRP A 107 -1.41 -6.30 -1.20
N VAL A 108 -1.85 -5.15 -1.69
CA VAL A 108 -1.66 -3.85 -1.05
C VAL A 108 -3.03 -3.20 -0.82
N ILE A 109 -3.20 -2.61 0.36
CA ILE A 109 -4.37 -1.79 0.70
C ILE A 109 -3.90 -0.41 1.15
N GLU A 110 -4.46 0.62 0.54
CA GLU A 110 -4.29 2.02 0.96
C GLU A 110 -5.62 2.58 1.45
N ILE A 111 -5.59 3.24 2.60
CA ILE A 111 -6.75 3.91 3.17
C ILE A 111 -6.58 5.40 2.94
N VAL A 112 -7.42 5.94 2.08
CA VAL A 112 -7.29 7.32 1.58
C VAL A 112 -7.43 8.34 2.69
N SER A 113 -6.49 9.26 2.72
CA SER A 113 -6.58 10.51 3.47
C SER A 113 -6.77 11.70 2.53
N PRO A 114 -7.20 12.87 3.01
CA PRO A 114 -7.29 14.06 2.16
C PRO A 114 -5.98 14.44 1.46
N SER A 115 -4.83 14.15 2.10
CA SER A 115 -3.50 14.46 1.57
C SER A 115 -2.94 13.40 0.62
N SER A 116 -3.33 12.13 0.77
CA SER A 116 -2.79 11.02 -0.04
C SER A 116 -3.60 10.71 -1.31
N LYS A 117 -4.84 11.18 -1.38
CA LYS A 117 -5.82 10.77 -2.40
C LYS A 117 -5.30 10.78 -3.84
N SER A 118 -4.68 11.87 -4.27
CA SER A 118 -4.16 11.98 -5.65
C SER A 118 -2.98 11.05 -5.92
N ILE A 119 -2.24 10.69 -4.87
CA ILE A 119 -1.10 9.78 -4.93
C ILE A 119 -1.61 8.35 -5.02
N ASP A 120 -2.55 7.96 -4.15
CA ASP A 120 -3.10 6.60 -4.08
C ASP A 120 -3.84 6.21 -5.36
N TYR A 121 -4.70 7.11 -5.88
CA TYR A 121 -5.46 6.88 -7.11
C TYR A 121 -4.64 7.05 -8.40
N GLY A 122 -3.43 7.54 -8.33
CA GLY A 122 -2.62 7.82 -9.51
C GLY A 122 -1.25 7.14 -9.45
N ARG A 123 -0.29 7.79 -8.77
CA ARG A 123 1.12 7.36 -8.81
C ARG A 123 1.34 5.98 -8.17
N LYS A 124 0.74 5.73 -7.00
CA LYS A 124 0.85 4.43 -6.34
C LYS A 124 0.15 3.34 -7.15
N GLN A 125 -1.03 3.62 -7.70
CA GLN A 125 -1.73 2.67 -8.55
C GLN A 125 -0.88 2.25 -9.75
N ALA A 126 -0.24 3.21 -10.43
CA ALA A 126 0.66 2.91 -11.55
C ALA A 126 1.92 2.15 -11.10
N LEU A 127 2.53 2.57 -9.97
CA LEU A 127 3.70 1.89 -9.41
C LEU A 127 3.38 0.43 -9.06
N TYR A 128 2.29 0.16 -8.35
CA TYR A 128 1.91 -1.19 -7.95
C TYR A 128 1.59 -2.08 -9.14
N LEU A 129 0.90 -1.54 -10.16
CA LEU A 129 0.64 -2.24 -11.42
C LEU A 129 1.96 -2.68 -12.09
N LEU A 130 2.89 -1.73 -12.28
CA LEU A 130 4.13 -1.97 -13.00
C LEU A 130 5.12 -2.84 -12.22
N SER A 131 5.09 -2.79 -10.89
CA SER A 131 5.95 -3.61 -10.02
C SER A 131 5.44 -5.04 -9.84
N GLY A 132 4.24 -5.39 -10.32
CA GLY A 132 3.71 -6.75 -10.26
C GLY A 132 2.93 -7.08 -8.99
N VAL A 133 2.39 -6.09 -8.28
CA VAL A 133 1.38 -6.32 -7.23
C VAL A 133 0.18 -7.03 -7.85
N ARG A 134 -0.32 -8.09 -7.20
CA ARG A 134 -1.42 -8.92 -7.74
C ARG A 134 -2.79 -8.33 -7.48
N GLU A 135 -2.94 -7.64 -6.35
CA GLU A 135 -4.20 -7.03 -5.94
C GLU A 135 -3.95 -5.70 -5.21
N TYR A 136 -4.72 -4.66 -5.55
CA TYR A 136 -4.63 -3.34 -4.95
C TYR A 136 -6.01 -2.82 -4.57
N TRP A 137 -6.19 -2.49 -3.29
CA TRP A 137 -7.43 -1.89 -2.77
C TRP A 137 -7.18 -0.44 -2.37
N ILE A 138 -8.06 0.44 -2.80
CA ILE A 138 -8.13 1.83 -2.35
C ILE A 138 -9.42 1.97 -1.55
N VAL A 139 -9.30 2.15 -0.24
CA VAL A 139 -10.43 2.32 0.68
C VAL A 139 -10.57 3.80 1.02
N ASP A 140 -11.68 4.44 0.62
CA ASP A 140 -11.96 5.86 0.86
C ASP A 140 -13.00 6.03 1.98
N PRO A 141 -12.57 6.30 3.24
CA PRO A 141 -13.48 6.45 4.37
C PRO A 141 -14.38 7.69 4.28
N ILE A 142 -14.01 8.69 3.49
CA ILE A 142 -14.81 9.90 3.32
C ILE A 142 -15.99 9.63 2.39
N ARG A 143 -15.76 8.85 1.33
CA ARG A 143 -16.78 8.47 0.35
C ARG A 143 -17.50 7.18 0.71
N GLU A 144 -17.06 6.49 1.77
CA GLU A 144 -17.56 5.18 2.18
C GLU A 144 -17.58 4.18 1.02
N SER A 145 -16.45 4.09 0.34
CA SER A 145 -16.29 3.29 -0.87
C SER A 145 -14.92 2.64 -0.95
N ALA A 146 -14.83 1.58 -1.73
CA ALA A 146 -13.57 0.96 -2.08
C ALA A 146 -13.46 0.77 -3.60
N VAL A 147 -12.24 0.86 -4.12
CA VAL A 147 -11.91 0.51 -5.50
C VAL A 147 -10.88 -0.60 -5.45
N ILE A 148 -11.16 -1.68 -6.16
CA ILE A 148 -10.33 -2.88 -6.19
C ILE A 148 -9.78 -3.05 -7.60
N TYR A 149 -8.48 -3.26 -7.69
CA TYR A 149 -7.76 -3.61 -8.92
C TYR A 149 -7.13 -4.98 -8.75
N ARG A 150 -7.20 -5.84 -9.75
CA ARG A 150 -6.59 -7.16 -9.74
C ARG A 150 -5.84 -7.43 -11.04
N ALA A 151 -4.64 -7.98 -10.94
CA ALA A 151 -3.86 -8.38 -12.10
C ALA A 151 -4.58 -9.42 -12.96
N ALA A 152 -5.28 -10.37 -12.32
CA ALA A 152 -6.08 -11.39 -13.02
C ALA A 152 -7.28 -10.84 -13.81
N GLU A 153 -7.64 -9.59 -13.59
CA GLU A 153 -8.76 -8.88 -14.22
C GLU A 153 -8.26 -7.65 -14.98
N ASP A 154 -7.03 -7.70 -15.49
CA ASP A 154 -6.39 -6.66 -16.31
C ASP A 154 -6.40 -5.27 -15.66
N TRP A 155 -6.39 -5.22 -14.32
CA TRP A 155 -6.44 -3.98 -13.53
C TRP A 155 -7.68 -3.11 -13.82
N ILE A 156 -8.77 -3.71 -14.28
CA ILE A 156 -10.04 -3.01 -14.45
C ILE A 156 -10.60 -2.65 -13.07
N PRO A 157 -10.91 -1.36 -12.80
CA PRO A 157 -11.39 -0.94 -11.50
C PRO A 157 -12.79 -1.50 -11.20
N MET A 158 -12.91 -2.13 -10.04
CA MET A 158 -14.20 -2.55 -9.48
C MET A 158 -14.58 -1.64 -8.32
N PHE A 159 -15.80 -1.12 -8.33
CA PHE A 159 -16.28 -0.15 -7.36
C PHE A 159 -17.25 -0.78 -6.38
N TYR A 160 -17.02 -0.54 -5.09
CA TYR A 160 -17.84 -1.04 -3.98
C TYR A 160 -18.20 0.11 -3.04
N ARG A 161 -19.29 -0.04 -2.30
CA ARG A 161 -19.65 0.81 -1.17
C ARG A 161 -19.38 0.08 0.14
N PHE A 162 -19.25 0.83 1.21
CA PHE A 162 -19.27 0.21 2.54
C PHE A 162 -20.62 -0.50 2.74
N GLY A 163 -20.58 -1.67 3.38
CA GLY A 163 -21.72 -2.58 3.44
C GLY A 163 -21.76 -3.64 2.35
N ASP A 164 -21.06 -3.43 1.22
CA ASP A 164 -20.91 -4.48 0.21
C ASP A 164 -19.90 -5.53 0.67
N SER A 165 -20.04 -6.78 0.19
CA SER A 165 -19.06 -7.83 0.40
C SER A 165 -17.90 -7.66 -0.60
N LEU A 166 -16.71 -7.34 -0.09
CA LEU A 166 -15.48 -7.20 -0.86
C LEU A 166 -14.78 -8.56 -0.90
N LYS A 167 -14.77 -9.19 -2.06
CA LYS A 167 -14.07 -10.47 -2.23
C LYS A 167 -12.61 -10.23 -2.55
N ALA A 168 -11.69 -10.85 -1.80
CA ALA A 168 -10.27 -10.82 -2.12
C ALA A 168 -9.97 -11.72 -3.33
N GLY A 169 -9.13 -11.24 -4.26
CA GLY A 169 -8.75 -12.00 -5.45
C GLY A 169 -7.63 -13.00 -5.20
N ILE A 170 -6.75 -12.73 -4.23
CA ILE A 170 -5.65 -13.64 -3.88
C ILE A 170 -6.12 -14.82 -3.02
N TYR A 171 -7.35 -14.77 -2.50
CA TYR A 171 -7.98 -15.83 -1.71
C TYR A 171 -9.39 -16.14 -2.23
N GLU A 172 -9.70 -17.42 -2.47
CA GLU A 172 -10.96 -17.83 -3.12
C GLU A 172 -12.22 -17.52 -2.30
N ASP A 173 -12.12 -17.56 -0.97
CA ASP A 173 -13.26 -17.49 -0.04
C ASP A 173 -13.09 -16.45 1.07
N LEU A 174 -12.20 -15.47 0.90
CA LEU A 174 -12.11 -14.31 1.78
C LEU A 174 -13.01 -13.19 1.27
N GLU A 175 -14.04 -12.90 2.05
CA GLU A 175 -14.91 -11.76 1.85
C GLU A 175 -14.89 -10.87 3.08
N ILE A 176 -14.77 -9.56 2.87
CA ILE A 176 -14.70 -8.56 3.94
C ILE A 176 -15.80 -7.53 3.71
N VAL A 177 -16.56 -7.22 4.77
CA VAL A 177 -17.55 -6.15 4.76
C VAL A 177 -17.01 -5.00 5.63
N ILE A 178 -16.85 -3.82 5.03
CA ILE A 178 -16.45 -2.61 5.75
C ILE A 178 -17.73 -1.85 6.11
N GLU A 179 -17.94 -1.55 7.42
CA GLU A 179 -19.07 -0.80 7.94
C GLU A 179 -18.72 0.67 8.24
#